data_7096b4c49513dcb5dabb9290e588320d
#
_entry.id   7096b4c49513dcb5dabb9290e588320d
#
_cell.length_a   1.000
_cell.length_b   1.000
_cell.length_c   1.000
_cell.angle_alpha   90.00
_cell.angle_beta   90.00
_cell.angle_gamma   90.00
#
_symmetry.space_group_name_H-M   'P 1'
#
loop_
_entity.id
_entity.type
_entity.pdbx_description
1 polymer ?
#
loop_
_entity_poly.entity_id
_entity_poly.type
_entity_poly.pdbx_seq_one_letter_code
_entity_poly.pdbx_strand_id
1 'polypeptide(L)'
;MSKKSVKLAQPESIDDIPADTTKKSKIKPPKNSIQNKRKKRIIIAVVIILILCAIGGTVTALYFLVWNKPKEEAPQEEPVPEPEAPKIYSKLTGLEIASEEENSMPLYCMQIPNGADGPRPQTGLNEAGVVFEAIAEAGITRFAAVFQNPQSKTLGPIRSLRLYYLDWDTPFDCAIVHAGGSAEAVAAASSGAYHDLSESAVYMWRDYNSYWAPNNLMTSPELLAKFARDDGYNSANPQTFPRLTPKEAEEKVESARSAANPESTDSEQTNCASGGDTNCITPAPVPLVTDIAVNFGSVPTFNTVYKYDADSNTYKRSYASGEEHLVYDCSGSEKSEPSPKQDCGIAKQIAPSAIAVMMVDERLDSDNYHHIIQTIGTGVAYVFQNGTVTKGTWKKTAKNAQIIFSDEQGNIISFTPGQLWISAIPNYGGSVKY
;
A
#
# COMPACT_ATOMS: atom_id res chain seq x y z
N MET A 1 57.28 -5.98 -5.62
CA MET A 1 57.69 -7.32 -6.08
C MET A 1 56.41 -8.06 -6.41
N SER A 2 56.21 -8.27 -7.51
CA SER A 2 56.37 -8.96 -8.75
C SER A 2 55.08 -9.56 -9.24
N LYS A 3 54.67 -9.05 -10.36
CA LYS A 3 53.72 -9.49 -11.35
C LYS A 3 53.78 -10.97 -11.70
N LYS A 4 52.66 -11.58 -12.07
CA LYS A 4 52.58 -12.40 -13.29
C LYS A 4 51.14 -12.49 -13.79
N SER A 5 50.91 -11.90 -14.93
CA SER A 5 49.86 -12.11 -15.90
C SER A 5 50.14 -13.36 -16.75
N VAL A 6 49.12 -14.09 -17.18
CA VAL A 6 49.19 -14.99 -18.34
C VAL A 6 47.99 -14.75 -19.27
N LYS A 7 48.40 -14.67 -20.55
CA LYS A 7 47.62 -14.33 -21.74
C LYS A 7 46.85 -15.52 -22.33
N LEU A 8 45.79 -15.17 -23.02
CA LEU A 8 45.13 -15.70 -24.23
C LEU A 8 45.91 -16.67 -25.16
N ALA A 9 45.13 -17.55 -25.80
CA ALA A 9 45.32 -17.93 -27.19
C ALA A 9 44.01 -18.40 -27.85
N GLN A 10 43.66 -17.74 -28.96
CA GLN A 10 42.90 -18.31 -30.07
C GLN A 10 43.93 -18.96 -31.03
N PRO A 11 43.51 -19.89 -31.92
CA PRO A 11 43.64 -19.70 -33.39
C PRO A 11 42.48 -20.29 -34.18
N GLU A 12 42.16 -19.76 -35.32
CA GLU A 12 42.64 -19.78 -36.69
C GLU A 12 41.87 -20.77 -37.61
N SER A 13 41.43 -20.19 -38.68
CA SER A 13 40.80 -20.72 -39.88
C SER A 13 41.83 -21.36 -40.84
N ILE A 14 41.41 -22.25 -41.77
CA ILE A 14 42.04 -22.44 -43.08
C ILE A 14 41.03 -22.92 -44.12
N ASP A 15 41.09 -22.22 -45.24
CA ASP A 15 40.49 -22.45 -46.57
C ASP A 15 41.17 -23.63 -47.32
N ASP A 16 40.59 -24.18 -48.34
CA ASP A 16 40.97 -24.04 -49.74
C ASP A 16 40.56 -25.22 -50.63
N ILE A 17 40.06 -24.84 -51.77
CA ILE A 17 39.73 -25.40 -53.10
C ILE A 17 40.88 -26.22 -53.73
N PRO A 18 40.77 -27.04 -54.81
CA PRO A 18 40.24 -26.63 -56.11
C PRO A 18 39.61 -27.72 -57.06
N ALA A 19 39.18 -27.19 -58.20
CA ALA A 19 38.62 -27.85 -59.41
C ALA A 19 39.68 -28.59 -60.33
N ASP A 20 39.26 -29.42 -61.22
CA ASP A 20 39.60 -29.35 -62.65
C ASP A 20 38.87 -30.41 -63.54
N THR A 21 38.37 -29.92 -64.58
CA THR A 21 38.22 -30.21 -66.07
C THR A 21 38.49 -31.60 -66.59
N THR A 22 37.73 -32.13 -67.60
CA THR A 22 37.85 -31.96 -69.04
C THR A 22 36.99 -32.95 -69.94
N LYS A 23 36.41 -32.38 -70.96
CA LYS A 23 36.29 -32.64 -72.40
C LYS A 23 35.73 -33.95 -72.98
N LYS A 24 34.68 -33.73 -73.75
CA LYS A 24 34.32 -34.03 -75.18
C LYS A 24 34.67 -35.33 -75.84
N SER A 25 33.64 -35.92 -76.50
CA SER A 25 33.64 -36.01 -77.99
C SER A 25 32.30 -36.55 -78.56
N LYS A 26 31.98 -36.08 -79.80
CA LYS A 26 30.79 -36.38 -80.64
C LYS A 26 30.99 -37.60 -81.56
N ILE A 27 29.93 -38.33 -81.94
CA ILE A 27 29.73 -38.91 -83.28
C ILE A 27 28.22 -39.16 -83.52
N LYS A 28 27.73 -38.82 -84.76
CA LYS A 28 26.42 -39.08 -85.41
C LYS A 28 26.58 -40.00 -86.58
N PRO A 29 25.48 -40.38 -87.33
CA PRO A 29 24.31 -41.26 -87.19
C PRO A 29 24.33 -42.45 -88.15
N PRO A 30 23.25 -43.20 -88.43
CA PRO A 30 22.22 -42.88 -89.45
C PRO A 30 20.78 -43.40 -89.13
N LYS A 31 19.85 -42.95 -90.02
CA LYS A 31 18.40 -43.20 -90.10
C LYS A 31 18.01 -44.60 -90.50
N ASN A 32 16.83 -45.10 -90.02
CA ASN A 32 15.73 -45.49 -90.94
C ASN A 32 14.48 -46.06 -90.24
N SER A 33 13.39 -45.48 -90.50
CA SER A 33 12.04 -45.86 -90.96
C SER A 33 11.43 -47.24 -90.50
N ILE A 34 10.91 -47.29 -89.28
CA ILE A 34 9.74 -48.13 -88.91
C ILE A 34 8.96 -47.47 -87.75
N GLN A 35 9.11 -46.18 -87.59
CA GLN A 35 8.68 -45.50 -86.39
C GLN A 35 7.27 -44.87 -86.40
N ASN A 36 6.56 -44.80 -87.50
CA ASN A 36 5.33 -44.01 -87.55
C ASN A 36 4.06 -44.70 -87.00
N LYS A 37 4.00 -46.01 -86.96
CA LYS A 37 2.84 -46.73 -86.37
C LYS A 37 2.97 -46.95 -84.86
N ARG A 38 4.19 -47.12 -84.36
CA ARG A 38 4.41 -47.20 -82.88
C ARG A 38 4.23 -45.83 -82.17
N LYS A 39 4.66 -44.74 -82.80
CA LYS A 39 4.50 -43.39 -82.24
C LYS A 39 3.03 -42.98 -82.06
N LYS A 40 2.14 -43.35 -83.06
CA LYS A 40 0.69 -43.02 -82.89
C LYS A 40 0.05 -43.84 -81.77
N ARG A 41 0.41 -45.10 -81.56
CA ARG A 41 -0.12 -45.91 -80.44
C ARG A 41 0.39 -45.43 -79.07
N ILE A 42 1.65 -44.98 -79.00
CA ILE A 42 2.21 -44.42 -77.79
C ILE A 42 1.55 -43.10 -77.49
N ILE A 43 1.31 -42.20 -78.45
CA ILE A 43 0.63 -40.94 -78.26
C ILE A 43 -0.81 -41.16 -77.78
N ILE A 44 -1.54 -42.11 -78.36
CA ILE A 44 -2.90 -42.47 -77.94
C ILE A 44 -2.90 -43.01 -76.48
N ALA A 45 -1.94 -43.88 -76.16
CA ALA A 45 -1.81 -44.41 -74.79
C ALA A 45 -1.48 -43.33 -73.80
N VAL A 46 -0.58 -42.36 -74.12
CA VAL A 46 -0.25 -41.21 -73.26
C VAL A 46 -1.43 -40.28 -73.09
N VAL A 47 -2.21 -40.05 -74.17
CA VAL A 47 -3.43 -39.22 -74.08
C VAL A 47 -4.49 -39.89 -73.20
N ILE A 48 -4.66 -41.22 -73.32
CA ILE A 48 -5.60 -41.96 -72.45
C ILE A 48 -5.14 -41.90 -70.98
N ILE A 49 -3.85 -42.02 -70.68
CA ILE A 49 -3.30 -41.92 -69.32
C ILE A 49 -3.49 -40.52 -68.79
N LEU A 50 -3.25 -39.46 -69.59
CA LEU A 50 -3.48 -38.06 -69.15
C LEU A 50 -4.95 -37.77 -68.88
N ILE A 51 -5.88 -38.35 -69.70
CA ILE A 51 -7.32 -38.23 -69.45
C ILE A 51 -7.72 -38.94 -68.13
N LEU A 52 -7.18 -40.17 -67.94
CA LEU A 52 -7.44 -40.91 -66.69
C LEU A 52 -6.84 -40.18 -65.43
N CYS A 53 -5.66 -39.60 -65.59
CA CYS A 53 -5.07 -38.76 -64.52
C CYS A 53 -5.89 -37.49 -64.27
N ALA A 54 -6.41 -36.86 -65.35
CA ALA A 54 -7.27 -35.69 -65.18
C ALA A 54 -8.61 -36.04 -64.50
N ILE A 55 -9.23 -37.18 -64.91
CA ILE A 55 -10.46 -37.68 -64.28
C ILE A 55 -10.19 -38.10 -62.83
N GLY A 56 -9.09 -38.84 -62.60
CA GLY A 56 -8.68 -39.18 -61.20
C GLY A 56 -8.38 -37.97 -60.31
N GLY A 57 -7.71 -36.94 -60.88
CA GLY A 57 -7.42 -35.70 -60.18
C GLY A 57 -8.68 -34.88 -59.83
N THR A 58 -9.65 -34.85 -60.77
CA THR A 58 -10.93 -34.14 -60.51
C THR A 58 -11.81 -34.91 -59.53
N VAL A 59 -11.84 -36.19 -59.50
CA VAL A 59 -12.58 -37.01 -58.55
C VAL A 59 -11.95 -36.91 -57.18
N THR A 60 -10.62 -36.93 -57.05
CA THR A 60 -9.92 -36.70 -55.77
C THR A 60 -10.10 -35.29 -55.27
N ALA A 61 -10.05 -34.31 -56.17
CA ALA A 61 -10.29 -32.90 -55.75
C ALA A 61 -11.74 -32.68 -55.28
N LEU A 62 -12.73 -33.28 -55.97
CA LEU A 62 -14.13 -33.25 -55.54
C LEU A 62 -14.35 -34.01 -54.22
N TYR A 63 -13.69 -35.16 -54.05
CA TYR A 63 -13.74 -35.91 -52.80
C TYR A 63 -13.18 -35.10 -51.64
N PHE A 64 -12.04 -34.43 -51.82
CA PHE A 64 -11.47 -33.55 -50.83
C PHE A 64 -12.34 -32.31 -50.55
N LEU A 65 -12.96 -31.72 -51.57
CA LEU A 65 -13.87 -30.55 -51.41
C LEU A 65 -15.18 -30.91 -50.74
N VAL A 66 -15.70 -32.12 -50.94
CA VAL A 66 -17.00 -32.54 -50.37
C VAL A 66 -16.84 -33.15 -48.98
N TRP A 67 -15.72 -33.89 -48.74
CA TRP A 67 -15.54 -34.60 -47.47
C TRP A 67 -14.71 -33.83 -46.44
N ASN A 68 -13.81 -32.93 -46.88
CA ASN A 68 -13.09 -32.03 -46.03
C ASN A 68 -13.77 -30.65 -45.98
N LYS A 69 -15.08 -30.58 -45.87
CA LYS A 69 -15.67 -29.33 -45.34
C LYS A 69 -15.09 -29.10 -43.96
N PRO A 70 -14.52 -27.92 -43.67
CA PRO A 70 -14.18 -27.57 -42.30
C PRO A 70 -15.44 -27.83 -41.45
N LYS A 71 -15.34 -28.67 -40.44
CA LYS A 71 -16.35 -28.70 -39.40
C LYS A 71 -16.45 -27.26 -38.95
N GLU A 72 -17.62 -26.65 -39.11
CA GLU A 72 -17.96 -25.42 -38.47
C GLU A 72 -17.71 -25.67 -36.95
N GLU A 73 -16.60 -25.19 -36.44
CA GLU A 73 -16.35 -25.23 -35.00
C GLU A 73 -17.54 -24.47 -34.38
N ALA A 74 -18.30 -25.19 -33.57
CA ALA A 74 -19.30 -24.55 -32.75
C ALA A 74 -18.63 -23.33 -32.05
N PRO A 75 -19.31 -22.19 -31.97
CA PRO A 75 -18.77 -21.03 -31.26
C PRO A 75 -18.20 -21.52 -29.92
N GLN A 76 -16.89 -21.39 -29.71
CA GLN A 76 -16.33 -21.59 -28.39
C GLN A 76 -17.03 -20.55 -27.53
N GLU A 77 -17.91 -20.97 -26.63
CA GLU A 77 -18.35 -20.12 -25.54
C GLU A 77 -17.07 -19.64 -24.85
N GLU A 78 -16.81 -18.34 -24.90
CA GLU A 78 -15.75 -17.74 -24.10
C GLU A 78 -15.96 -18.22 -22.67
N PRO A 79 -14.91 -18.73 -21.99
CA PRO A 79 -15.07 -19.19 -20.62
C PRO A 79 -15.69 -18.06 -19.81
N VAL A 80 -16.87 -18.27 -19.27
CA VAL A 80 -17.51 -17.35 -18.33
C VAL A 80 -16.47 -17.12 -17.24
N PRO A 81 -16.03 -15.87 -16.99
CA PRO A 81 -15.04 -15.61 -15.97
C PRO A 81 -15.54 -16.21 -14.65
N GLU A 82 -14.73 -17.07 -14.07
CA GLU A 82 -15.00 -17.65 -12.76
C GLU A 82 -15.22 -16.50 -11.78
N PRO A 83 -16.28 -16.51 -10.96
CA PRO A 83 -16.54 -15.43 -10.02
C PRO A 83 -15.29 -15.22 -9.16
N GLU A 84 -14.74 -14.00 -9.18
CA GLU A 84 -13.63 -13.66 -8.30
C GLU A 84 -14.01 -13.98 -6.86
N ALA A 85 -13.10 -14.64 -6.13
CA ALA A 85 -13.29 -14.90 -4.72
C ALA A 85 -13.55 -13.56 -3.97
N PRO A 86 -14.47 -13.55 -3.00
CA PRO A 86 -14.76 -12.32 -2.25
C PRO A 86 -13.49 -11.81 -1.57
N LYS A 87 -13.18 -10.54 -1.80
CA LYS A 87 -12.02 -9.86 -1.19
C LYS A 87 -12.26 -9.68 0.31
N ILE A 88 -11.22 -9.92 1.09
CA ILE A 88 -11.22 -9.77 2.54
C ILE A 88 -10.43 -8.51 2.88
N TYR A 89 -10.93 -7.73 3.83
CA TYR A 89 -10.32 -6.46 4.20
C TYR A 89 -9.95 -6.43 5.68
N SER A 90 -8.80 -5.81 5.97
CA SER A 90 -8.33 -5.56 7.33
C SER A 90 -9.31 -4.67 8.08
N LYS A 91 -9.73 -5.10 9.26
CA LYS A 91 -10.55 -4.28 10.18
C LYS A 91 -9.79 -3.06 10.67
N LEU A 92 -8.47 -3.13 10.79
CA LEU A 92 -7.63 -2.02 11.23
C LEU A 92 -7.45 -0.97 10.14
N THR A 93 -7.14 -1.39 8.91
CA THR A 93 -6.73 -0.49 7.82
C THR A 93 -7.72 -0.35 6.68
N GLY A 94 -8.66 -1.29 6.50
CA GLY A 94 -9.53 -1.38 5.32
C GLY A 94 -8.82 -1.84 4.05
N LEU A 95 -7.52 -2.14 4.09
CA LEU A 95 -6.77 -2.68 2.96
C LEU A 95 -7.06 -4.17 2.78
N GLU A 96 -6.92 -4.67 1.55
CA GLU A 96 -7.09 -6.09 1.23
C GLU A 96 -6.04 -6.94 1.96
N ILE A 97 -6.48 -8.05 2.53
CA ILE A 97 -5.65 -9.02 3.26
C ILE A 97 -5.87 -10.43 2.70
N ALA A 98 -4.94 -11.33 2.95
CA ALA A 98 -4.96 -12.66 2.38
C ALA A 98 -6.05 -13.55 3.00
N SER A 99 -6.38 -13.37 4.29
CA SER A 99 -7.35 -14.20 4.98
C SER A 99 -8.01 -13.50 6.19
N GLU A 100 -9.18 -13.98 6.63
CA GLU A 100 -9.86 -13.43 7.81
C GLU A 100 -9.10 -13.72 9.13
N GLU A 101 -8.22 -14.71 9.15
CA GLU A 101 -7.36 -15.00 10.29
C GLU A 101 -6.45 -13.82 10.64
N GLU A 102 -6.03 -13.03 9.62
CA GLU A 102 -5.22 -11.83 9.86
C GLU A 102 -5.95 -10.81 10.72
N ASN A 103 -7.27 -10.71 10.64
CA ASN A 103 -8.08 -9.80 11.46
C ASN A 103 -8.11 -10.17 12.95
N SER A 104 -7.71 -11.40 13.30
CA SER A 104 -7.60 -11.87 14.69
C SER A 104 -6.16 -12.01 15.18
N MET A 105 -5.16 -11.67 14.36
CA MET A 105 -3.76 -11.65 14.80
C MET A 105 -3.55 -10.62 15.92
N PRO A 106 -2.56 -10.83 16.80
CA PRO A 106 -2.17 -9.88 17.83
C PRO A 106 -1.93 -8.46 17.29
N LEU A 107 -2.44 -7.45 18.00
CA LEU A 107 -2.14 -6.05 17.76
C LEU A 107 -1.13 -5.54 18.79
N TYR A 108 -0.30 -4.59 18.37
CA TYR A 108 0.72 -3.95 19.21
C TYR A 108 0.52 -2.45 19.22
N CYS A 109 0.23 -1.90 20.39
CA CYS A 109 0.13 -0.46 20.62
C CYS A 109 1.47 0.05 21.15
N MET A 110 2.30 0.56 20.25
CA MET A 110 3.69 0.92 20.54
C MET A 110 3.84 2.42 20.79
N GLN A 111 4.51 2.77 21.89
CA GLN A 111 4.82 4.13 22.23
C GLN A 111 6.09 4.59 21.53
N ILE A 112 5.98 5.53 20.60
CA ILE A 112 7.07 5.99 19.72
C ILE A 112 7.39 7.47 19.99
N PRO A 113 8.66 7.85 20.26
CA PRO A 113 9.04 9.22 20.52
C PRO A 113 9.00 10.09 19.25
N ASN A 114 8.75 11.39 19.43
CA ASN A 114 8.78 12.39 18.37
C ASN A 114 9.70 13.58 18.68
N GLY A 115 10.67 13.43 19.59
CA GLY A 115 11.63 14.50 19.87
C GLY A 115 12.38 14.94 18.61
N ALA A 116 12.69 16.23 18.50
CA ALA A 116 13.47 16.76 17.38
C ALA A 116 14.91 16.22 17.35
N ASP A 117 15.47 15.96 18.54
CA ASP A 117 16.84 15.51 18.70
C ASP A 117 16.88 14.00 18.98
N GLY A 118 17.25 13.20 18.00
CA GLY A 118 17.65 11.81 18.15
C GLY A 118 16.66 10.71 17.75
N PRO A 119 15.33 10.79 17.93
CA PRO A 119 14.42 9.67 17.53
C PRO A 119 13.99 9.70 16.07
N ARG A 120 14.29 10.72 15.32
CA ARG A 120 13.91 10.86 13.91
C ARG A 120 15.09 10.54 13.00
N PRO A 121 14.84 9.91 11.84
CA PRO A 121 13.63 9.22 11.38
C PRO A 121 13.29 8.01 12.26
N GLN A 122 12.00 7.77 12.52
CA GLN A 122 11.55 6.53 13.16
C GLN A 122 11.64 5.35 12.19
N THR A 123 11.47 4.12 12.68
CA THR A 123 11.54 2.91 11.88
C THR A 123 10.21 2.18 11.89
N GLY A 124 9.69 1.88 10.71
CA GLY A 124 8.47 1.10 10.52
C GLY A 124 7.16 1.83 10.88
N LEU A 125 7.19 3.11 11.26
CA LEU A 125 5.99 3.87 11.66
C LEU A 125 4.96 4.00 10.51
N ASN A 126 5.40 3.92 9.26
CA ASN A 126 4.55 3.90 8.07
C ASN A 126 3.65 2.65 7.97
N GLU A 127 3.95 1.59 8.71
CA GLU A 127 3.18 0.34 8.72
C GLU A 127 2.09 0.30 9.80
N ALA A 128 2.06 1.29 10.69
CA ALA A 128 0.98 1.41 11.66
C ALA A 128 -0.35 1.71 10.94
N GLY A 129 -1.41 0.98 11.29
CA GLY A 129 -2.74 1.21 10.73
C GLY A 129 -3.44 2.43 11.34
N VAL A 130 -3.14 2.73 12.62
CA VAL A 130 -3.62 3.92 13.34
C VAL A 130 -2.47 4.51 14.14
N VAL A 131 -2.33 5.83 14.12
CA VAL A 131 -1.35 6.57 14.92
C VAL A 131 -2.07 7.68 15.68
N PHE A 132 -2.02 7.63 17.01
CA PHE A 132 -2.41 8.77 17.86
C PHE A 132 -1.20 9.65 18.12
N GLU A 133 -1.36 10.95 17.99
CA GLU A 133 -0.36 11.95 18.35
C GLU A 133 -0.92 12.93 19.36
N ALA A 134 -0.22 13.11 20.48
CA ALA A 134 -0.58 14.06 21.51
C ALA A 134 0.67 14.60 22.21
N ILE A 135 0.55 15.72 22.91
CA ILE A 135 1.61 16.25 23.76
C ILE A 135 1.84 15.28 24.92
N ALA A 136 3.09 14.93 25.16
CA ALA A 136 3.48 13.98 26.21
C ALA A 136 4.14 14.65 27.42
N GLU A 137 5.23 15.37 27.20
CA GLU A 137 5.96 16.12 28.21
C GLU A 137 6.63 17.35 27.62
N ALA A 138 6.73 18.43 28.38
CA ALA A 138 7.43 19.67 27.99
C ALA A 138 7.02 20.21 26.61
N GLY A 139 5.79 19.94 26.15
CA GLY A 139 5.29 20.30 24.85
C GLY A 139 5.77 19.43 23.69
N ILE A 140 6.53 18.36 23.96
CA ILE A 140 6.97 17.38 22.96
C ILE A 140 5.82 16.42 22.67
N THR A 141 5.48 16.19 21.39
CA THR A 141 4.49 15.16 21.04
C THR A 141 5.09 13.76 21.06
N ARG A 142 4.24 12.76 21.19
CA ARG A 142 4.56 11.34 21.14
C ARG A 142 3.50 10.62 20.31
N PHE A 143 3.86 9.44 19.79
CA PHE A 143 2.93 8.60 19.06
C PHE A 143 2.59 7.35 19.86
N ALA A 144 1.29 6.99 19.89
CA ALA A 144 0.85 5.62 20.13
C ALA A 144 0.45 5.02 18.76
N ALA A 145 1.23 4.08 18.30
CA ALA A 145 1.09 3.51 16.96
C ALA A 145 0.57 2.06 17.06
N VAL A 146 -0.54 1.78 16.38
CA VAL A 146 -1.21 0.48 16.39
C VAL A 146 -0.79 -0.33 15.17
N PHE A 147 -0.09 -1.42 15.41
CA PHE A 147 0.40 -2.34 14.39
C PHE A 147 -0.35 -3.66 14.42
N GLN A 148 -0.58 -4.23 13.24
CA GLN A 148 -1.00 -5.60 13.04
C GLN A 148 -0.17 -6.19 11.89
N ASN A 149 0.50 -7.31 12.12
CA ASN A 149 1.32 -8.01 11.14
C ASN A 149 2.32 -7.10 10.36
N PRO A 150 3.14 -6.25 11.04
CA PRO A 150 4.10 -5.40 10.37
C PRO A 150 5.19 -6.21 9.66
N GLN A 151 5.67 -5.72 8.51
CA GLN A 151 6.64 -6.40 7.64
C GLN A 151 8.07 -5.88 7.78
N SER A 152 8.25 -4.74 8.42
CA SER A 152 9.57 -4.16 8.71
C SER A 152 10.35 -5.07 9.65
N LYS A 153 11.65 -5.29 9.39
CA LYS A 153 12.51 -6.12 10.26
C LYS A 153 12.82 -5.46 11.59
N THR A 154 12.57 -4.17 11.72
CA THR A 154 12.82 -3.39 12.93
C THR A 154 11.70 -2.38 13.12
N LEU A 155 11.30 -2.19 14.37
CA LEU A 155 10.29 -1.21 14.77
C LEU A 155 10.82 -0.35 15.92
N GLY A 156 10.50 0.94 15.89
CA GLY A 156 10.86 1.84 16.97
C GLY A 156 11.36 3.22 16.51
N PRO A 157 12.07 3.97 17.37
CA PRO A 157 12.39 3.64 18.77
C PRO A 157 11.15 3.54 19.65
N ILE A 158 11.30 2.83 20.81
CA ILE A 158 10.25 2.65 21.79
C ILE A 158 10.50 3.62 22.97
N ARG A 159 9.44 4.22 23.50
CA ARG A 159 9.51 5.20 24.59
C ARG A 159 8.40 5.03 25.62
N SER A 160 8.39 5.97 26.55
CA SER A 160 7.56 5.94 27.77
C SER A 160 6.06 6.05 27.47
N LEU A 161 5.28 5.25 28.19
CA LEU A 161 3.83 5.27 28.19
C LEU A 161 3.27 6.48 28.93
N ARG A 162 2.10 6.96 28.50
CA ARG A 162 1.26 7.96 29.21
C ARG A 162 -0.14 7.39 29.39
N LEU A 163 -0.79 7.79 30.49
CA LEU A 163 -2.07 7.19 30.89
C LEU A 163 -3.17 7.34 29.84
N TYR A 164 -3.26 8.51 29.19
CA TYR A 164 -4.26 8.76 28.15
C TYR A 164 -4.07 7.90 26.90
N TYR A 165 -2.86 7.42 26.60
CA TYR A 165 -2.64 6.46 25.50
C TYR A 165 -3.27 5.12 25.82
N LEU A 166 -3.21 4.64 27.08
CA LEU A 166 -3.91 3.41 27.47
C LEU A 166 -5.41 3.49 27.20
N ASP A 167 -6.03 4.67 27.44
CA ASP A 167 -7.45 4.84 27.18
C ASP A 167 -7.79 4.81 25.68
N TRP A 168 -6.87 5.25 24.82
CA TRP A 168 -7.03 5.17 23.35
C TRP A 168 -6.64 3.81 22.79
N ASP A 169 -5.68 3.14 23.41
CA ASP A 169 -5.17 1.83 22.99
C ASP A 169 -6.13 0.69 23.39
N THR A 170 -6.80 0.81 24.55
CA THR A 170 -7.68 -0.24 25.12
C THR A 170 -8.72 -0.80 24.14
N PRO A 171 -9.43 -0.02 23.30
CA PRO A 171 -10.41 -0.55 22.38
C PRO A 171 -9.83 -1.49 21.31
N PHE A 172 -8.53 -1.38 21.02
CA PHE A 172 -7.88 -2.24 20.02
C PHE A 172 -7.54 -3.63 20.55
N ASP A 173 -7.76 -3.89 21.85
CA ASP A 173 -7.40 -5.17 22.45
C ASP A 173 -5.93 -5.54 22.16
N CYS A 174 -5.03 -4.54 22.20
CA CYS A 174 -3.64 -4.67 21.80
C CYS A 174 -2.70 -4.89 23.01
N ALA A 175 -1.56 -5.50 22.74
CA ALA A 175 -0.46 -5.52 23.70
C ALA A 175 0.24 -4.14 23.74
N ILE A 176 0.50 -3.63 24.94
CA ILE A 176 1.07 -2.30 25.17
C ILE A 176 2.60 -2.39 25.16
N VAL A 177 3.23 -1.81 24.14
CA VAL A 177 4.69 -1.86 23.94
C VAL A 177 5.31 -0.54 24.35
N HIS A 178 6.11 -0.53 25.44
CA HIS A 178 6.66 0.70 25.99
C HIS A 178 7.99 0.53 26.74
N ALA A 179 8.70 1.64 26.93
CA ALA A 179 9.90 1.72 27.76
C ALA A 179 9.66 2.66 28.95
N GLY A 180 9.19 2.09 30.06
CA GLY A 180 8.79 2.88 31.23
C GLY A 180 7.58 3.77 30.96
N GLY A 181 7.37 4.80 31.78
CA GLY A 181 6.23 5.71 31.65
C GLY A 181 6.06 6.61 32.85
N SER A 182 4.96 7.38 32.90
CA SER A 182 4.53 8.01 34.15
C SER A 182 4.15 6.93 35.17
N ALA A 183 4.27 7.20 36.44
CA ALA A 183 4.07 6.19 37.49
C ALA A 183 2.68 5.55 37.41
N GLU A 184 1.64 6.35 37.14
CA GLU A 184 0.26 5.91 37.01
C GLU A 184 0.07 5.03 35.75
N ALA A 185 0.72 5.39 34.64
CA ALA A 185 0.62 4.64 33.37
C ALA A 185 1.27 3.28 33.50
N VAL A 186 2.47 3.20 34.09
CA VAL A 186 3.17 1.94 34.34
C VAL A 186 2.38 1.08 35.33
N ALA A 187 1.89 1.65 36.44
CA ALA A 187 1.07 0.92 37.39
C ALA A 187 -0.22 0.38 36.78
N ALA A 188 -0.85 1.15 35.86
CA ALA A 188 -2.05 0.68 35.16
C ALA A 188 -1.72 -0.44 34.17
N ALA A 189 -0.67 -0.31 33.35
CA ALA A 189 -0.26 -1.33 32.38
C ALA A 189 0.09 -2.66 33.07
N SER A 190 0.87 -2.61 34.17
CA SER A 190 1.31 -3.79 34.92
C SER A 190 0.26 -4.36 35.88
N SER A 191 -0.96 -3.82 35.90
CA SER A 191 -2.04 -4.29 36.81
C SER A 191 -2.59 -5.68 36.49
N GLY A 192 -2.23 -6.25 35.36
CA GLY A 192 -2.80 -7.50 34.81
C GLY A 192 -4.09 -7.29 34.01
N ALA A 193 -4.50 -6.02 33.79
CA ALA A 193 -5.63 -5.68 32.92
C ALA A 193 -5.22 -5.52 31.45
N TYR A 194 -3.93 -5.53 31.16
CA TYR A 194 -3.33 -5.36 29.84
C TYR A 194 -2.27 -6.41 29.58
N HIS A 195 -2.01 -6.70 28.32
CA HIS A 195 -0.81 -7.40 27.89
C HIS A 195 0.34 -6.39 27.87
N ASP A 196 1.11 -6.35 28.96
CA ASP A 196 2.15 -5.35 29.22
C ASP A 196 3.51 -5.83 28.65
N LEU A 197 3.82 -5.40 27.44
CA LEU A 197 5.10 -5.67 26.79
C LEU A 197 6.10 -4.55 27.08
N SER A 198 6.44 -4.37 28.34
CA SER A 198 7.41 -3.39 28.80
C SER A 198 8.84 -3.72 28.41
N GLU A 199 9.77 -2.75 28.50
CA GLU A 199 11.19 -2.91 28.12
C GLU A 199 11.80 -4.20 28.69
N SER A 200 12.32 -5.04 27.81
CA SER A 200 12.94 -6.32 28.14
C SER A 200 14.12 -6.61 27.22
N ALA A 201 15.27 -6.89 27.79
CA ALA A 201 16.47 -7.26 27.05
C ALA A 201 16.35 -8.58 26.25
N VAL A 202 15.29 -9.37 26.49
CA VAL A 202 15.03 -10.61 25.74
C VAL A 202 14.34 -10.34 24.40
N TYR A 203 13.50 -9.29 24.33
CA TYR A 203 12.63 -9.01 23.17
C TYR A 203 12.93 -7.66 22.52
N MET A 204 13.87 -6.89 23.10
CA MET A 204 14.22 -5.54 22.64
C MET A 204 15.73 -5.35 22.79
N TRP A 205 16.30 -4.48 21.97
CA TRP A 205 17.73 -4.12 22.03
C TRP A 205 17.91 -2.60 21.95
N ARG A 206 19.11 -2.14 22.35
CA ARG A 206 19.50 -0.74 22.22
C ARG A 206 20.38 -0.56 20.98
N ASP A 207 19.88 0.18 19.98
CA ASP A 207 20.66 0.55 18.79
C ASP A 207 21.37 1.89 19.03
N TYR A 208 22.66 1.81 19.34
CA TYR A 208 23.53 2.99 19.51
C TYR A 208 24.11 3.51 18.20
N ASN A 209 23.88 2.83 17.07
CA ASN A 209 24.40 3.24 15.76
C ASN A 209 23.45 4.23 15.08
N SER A 210 22.15 4.04 15.25
CA SER A 210 21.14 4.89 14.62
C SER A 210 20.63 5.99 15.54
N TYR A 211 20.55 5.73 16.84
CA TYR A 211 19.90 6.62 17.80
C TYR A 211 20.70 6.78 19.09
N TRP A 212 20.52 7.93 19.76
CA TRP A 212 21.09 8.20 21.05
C TRP A 212 20.14 7.78 22.19
N ALA A 213 20.73 7.29 23.26
CA ALA A 213 19.97 7.01 24.48
C ALA A 213 19.30 8.31 25.00
N PRO A 214 18.07 8.23 25.49
CA PRO A 214 17.25 7.05 25.69
C PRO A 214 16.34 6.70 24.48
N ASN A 215 16.50 7.33 23.32
CA ASN A 215 15.64 7.17 22.13
C ASN A 215 16.14 6.05 21.19
N ASN A 216 16.65 4.96 21.73
CA ASN A 216 17.34 3.93 20.94
C ASN A 216 16.90 2.49 21.28
N LEU A 217 15.78 2.32 21.97
CA LEU A 217 15.22 0.99 22.22
C LEU A 217 14.40 0.53 21.01
N MET A 218 14.78 -0.60 20.45
CA MET A 218 14.20 -1.16 19.24
C MET A 218 13.65 -2.57 19.49
N THR A 219 12.78 -3.03 18.62
CA THR A 219 12.28 -4.41 18.57
C THR A 219 12.11 -4.87 17.13
N SER A 220 11.70 -6.11 16.93
CA SER A 220 11.27 -6.65 15.63
C SER A 220 9.89 -7.29 15.72
N PRO A 221 9.16 -7.45 14.60
CA PRO A 221 7.89 -8.19 14.58
C PRO A 221 8.01 -9.59 15.17
N GLU A 222 9.10 -10.31 14.87
CA GLU A 222 9.35 -11.66 15.40
C GLU A 222 9.52 -11.65 16.91
N LEU A 223 10.27 -10.69 17.44
CA LEU A 223 10.48 -10.55 18.88
C LEU A 223 9.20 -10.11 19.59
N LEU A 224 8.41 -9.19 19.00
CA LEU A 224 7.08 -8.85 19.54
C LEU A 224 6.14 -10.03 19.55
N ALA A 225 6.07 -10.79 18.45
CA ALA A 225 5.23 -12.00 18.40
C ALA A 225 5.69 -13.07 19.39
N LYS A 226 7.00 -13.19 19.63
CA LYS A 226 7.52 -14.08 20.69
C LYS A 226 7.13 -13.56 22.07
N PHE A 227 7.29 -12.27 22.34
CA PHE A 227 6.95 -11.67 23.63
C PHE A 227 5.45 -11.83 23.91
N ALA A 228 4.59 -11.53 22.94
CA ALA A 228 3.15 -11.68 23.06
C ALA A 228 2.76 -13.13 23.41
N ARG A 229 3.33 -14.12 22.72
CA ARG A 229 3.09 -15.54 23.04
C ARG A 229 3.56 -15.94 24.43
N ASP A 230 4.73 -15.45 24.85
CA ASP A 230 5.29 -15.74 26.18
C ASP A 230 4.42 -15.08 27.29
N ASP A 231 3.76 -13.97 26.99
CA ASP A 231 2.77 -13.27 27.84
C ASP A 231 1.35 -13.88 27.75
N GLY A 232 1.15 -14.88 26.89
CA GLY A 232 -0.17 -15.52 26.70
C GLY A 232 -1.10 -14.79 25.73
N TYR A 233 -0.64 -13.73 25.05
CA TYR A 233 -1.41 -12.97 24.07
C TYR A 233 -1.24 -13.55 22.67
N ASN A 234 -2.25 -14.28 22.18
CA ASN A 234 -2.18 -15.02 20.92
C ASN A 234 -3.16 -14.55 19.85
N SER A 235 -4.17 -13.78 20.23
CA SER A 235 -5.17 -13.24 19.31
C SER A 235 -5.76 -11.97 19.88
N ALA A 236 -6.32 -11.14 19.00
CA ALA A 236 -7.02 -9.89 19.34
C ALA A 236 -8.45 -9.92 18.83
N ASN A 237 -9.33 -9.19 19.52
CA ASN A 237 -10.69 -8.88 19.09
C ASN A 237 -10.95 -7.37 19.11
N PRO A 238 -10.32 -6.60 18.21
CA PRO A 238 -10.30 -5.16 18.27
C PRO A 238 -11.66 -4.53 17.94
N GLN A 239 -11.98 -3.46 18.64
CA GLN A 239 -12.94 -2.45 18.17
C GLN A 239 -12.14 -1.42 17.35
N THR A 240 -12.31 -1.47 16.04
CA THR A 240 -11.61 -0.56 15.12
C THR A 240 -12.51 0.58 14.66
N PHE A 241 -11.94 1.53 13.95
CA PHE A 241 -12.70 2.56 13.26
C PHE A 241 -13.40 1.98 12.02
N PRO A 242 -14.64 2.40 11.70
CA PRO A 242 -15.30 2.00 10.46
C PRO A 242 -14.46 2.44 9.26
N ARG A 243 -14.34 1.55 8.27
CA ARG A 243 -13.59 1.81 7.05
C ARG A 243 -14.52 1.80 5.84
N LEU A 244 -14.24 2.68 4.90
CA LEU A 244 -14.80 2.59 3.56
C LEU A 244 -14.23 1.34 2.86
N THR A 245 -15.01 0.75 1.98
CA THR A 245 -14.45 -0.17 1.00
C THR A 245 -13.57 0.60 0.00
N PRO A 246 -12.59 -0.02 -0.67
CA PRO A 246 -11.80 0.65 -1.71
C PRO A 246 -12.66 1.32 -2.77
N LYS A 247 -13.76 0.68 -3.19
CA LYS A 247 -14.70 1.23 -4.17
C LYS A 247 -15.40 2.49 -3.66
N GLU A 248 -15.91 2.48 -2.43
CA GLU A 248 -16.53 3.66 -1.83
C GLU A 248 -15.54 4.81 -1.67
N ALA A 249 -14.27 4.51 -1.34
CA ALA A 249 -13.23 5.52 -1.24
C ALA A 249 -12.93 6.14 -2.61
N GLU A 250 -12.85 5.34 -3.67
CA GLU A 250 -12.65 5.80 -5.04
C GLU A 250 -13.82 6.68 -5.51
N GLU A 251 -15.05 6.26 -5.27
CA GLU A 251 -16.26 7.05 -5.59
C GLU A 251 -16.26 8.42 -4.87
N LYS A 252 -15.79 8.48 -3.61
CA LYS A 252 -15.66 9.74 -2.87
C LYS A 252 -14.55 10.64 -3.43
N VAL A 253 -13.41 10.08 -3.85
CA VAL A 253 -12.33 10.83 -4.52
C VAL A 253 -12.84 11.45 -5.81
N GLU A 254 -13.52 10.66 -6.64
CA GLU A 254 -14.06 11.15 -7.92
C GLU A 254 -15.12 12.22 -7.70
N SER A 255 -16.01 12.03 -6.73
CA SER A 255 -17.00 13.04 -6.35
C SER A 255 -16.35 14.35 -5.90
N ALA A 256 -15.27 14.28 -5.10
CA ALA A 256 -14.54 15.47 -4.65
C ALA A 256 -13.83 16.18 -5.82
N ARG A 257 -13.21 15.44 -6.72
CA ARG A 257 -12.56 15.99 -7.93
C ARG A 257 -13.57 16.66 -8.85
N SER A 258 -14.71 16.02 -9.09
CA SER A 258 -15.80 16.58 -9.89
C SER A 258 -16.37 17.85 -9.28
N ALA A 259 -16.55 17.89 -7.95
CA ALA A 259 -16.99 19.09 -7.26
C ALA A 259 -15.96 20.24 -7.31
N ALA A 260 -14.67 19.92 -7.35
CA ALA A 260 -13.61 20.91 -7.47
C ALA A 260 -13.45 21.46 -8.90
N ASN A 261 -13.83 20.69 -9.92
CA ASN A 261 -13.75 21.10 -11.32
C ASN A 261 -15.03 20.70 -12.10
N PRO A 262 -16.14 21.40 -11.88
CA PRO A 262 -17.44 21.04 -12.48
C PRO A 262 -17.50 21.18 -14.00
N GLU A 263 -16.53 21.89 -14.63
CA GLU A 263 -16.49 22.04 -16.10
C GLU A 263 -15.83 20.84 -16.82
N SER A 264 -15.11 19.97 -16.10
CA SER A 264 -14.41 18.82 -16.67
C SER A 264 -15.25 17.55 -16.78
N THR A 265 -16.45 17.56 -16.25
CA THR A 265 -17.36 16.42 -16.37
C THR A 265 -18.16 16.51 -17.67
N ASP A 266 -17.76 15.71 -18.67
CA ASP A 266 -18.60 15.28 -19.81
C ASP A 266 -19.80 14.45 -19.33
N SER A 267 -20.52 14.95 -18.33
CA SER A 267 -21.69 14.27 -17.86
C SER A 267 -22.90 14.77 -18.64
N GLU A 268 -23.45 13.90 -19.47
CA GLU A 268 -24.81 13.99 -20.06
C GLU A 268 -25.93 14.23 -19.02
N GLN A 269 -25.60 14.67 -17.81
CA GLN A 269 -26.54 14.91 -16.72
C GLN A 269 -26.69 16.37 -16.31
N THR A 270 -26.22 17.33 -17.10
CA THR A 270 -26.81 18.65 -17.00
C THR A 270 -28.18 18.60 -17.69
N ASN A 271 -29.24 18.53 -16.90
CA ASN A 271 -30.63 18.73 -17.37
C ASN A 271 -30.86 20.16 -17.92
N CYS A 272 -29.84 20.77 -18.49
CA CYS A 272 -29.90 21.98 -19.27
C CYS A 272 -30.21 21.58 -20.70
N ALA A 273 -31.47 21.18 -20.96
CA ALA A 273 -31.97 21.06 -22.31
C ALA A 273 -31.68 22.40 -23.04
N SER A 274 -31.10 22.30 -24.22
CA SER A 274 -30.82 23.39 -25.12
C SER A 274 -32.12 24.13 -25.50
N GLY A 275 -32.61 24.99 -24.61
CA GLY A 275 -33.83 25.75 -24.77
C GLY A 275 -33.94 26.77 -23.66
N GLY A 276 -33.21 27.89 -23.75
CA GLY A 276 -33.60 29.20 -23.24
C GLY A 276 -33.92 29.37 -21.74
N ASP A 277 -33.69 28.40 -20.90
CA ASP A 277 -33.98 28.48 -19.46
C ASP A 277 -32.80 29.12 -18.70
N THR A 278 -32.99 30.36 -18.27
CA THR A 278 -31.99 31.19 -17.57
C THR A 278 -31.73 30.81 -16.14
N ASN A 279 -32.17 29.63 -15.68
CA ASN A 279 -32.03 29.16 -14.30
C ASN A 279 -31.09 27.96 -14.12
N CYS A 280 -30.22 27.71 -15.07
CA CYS A 280 -29.15 26.73 -14.89
C CYS A 280 -28.06 27.35 -14.00
N ILE A 281 -28.14 27.11 -12.69
CA ILE A 281 -27.09 27.47 -11.73
C ILE A 281 -26.09 26.30 -11.69
N THR A 282 -24.96 26.45 -12.37
CA THR A 282 -23.82 25.57 -12.12
C THR A 282 -23.39 25.77 -10.66
N PRO A 283 -23.34 24.70 -9.82
CA PRO A 283 -22.84 24.84 -8.46
C PRO A 283 -21.45 25.48 -8.45
N ALA A 284 -21.20 26.37 -7.51
CA ALA A 284 -19.86 26.95 -7.36
C ALA A 284 -18.85 25.82 -7.07
N PRO A 285 -17.64 25.83 -7.68
CA PRO A 285 -16.62 24.85 -7.40
C PRO A 285 -16.30 24.78 -5.89
N VAL A 286 -16.22 23.58 -5.35
CA VAL A 286 -15.75 23.33 -3.98
C VAL A 286 -14.29 22.89 -4.06
N PRO A 287 -13.31 23.77 -3.74
CA PRO A 287 -11.90 23.45 -3.92
C PRO A 287 -11.48 22.28 -3.01
N LEU A 288 -10.56 21.45 -3.50
CA LEU A 288 -9.92 20.43 -2.67
C LEU A 288 -9.14 21.09 -1.52
N VAL A 289 -9.15 20.46 -0.35
CA VAL A 289 -8.30 20.83 0.78
C VAL A 289 -6.92 20.23 0.57
N THR A 290 -6.00 21.05 0.07
CA THR A 290 -4.65 20.61 -0.31
C THR A 290 -3.61 20.79 0.78
N ASP A 291 -3.81 21.77 1.66
CA ASP A 291 -2.85 22.13 2.72
C ASP A 291 -3.56 22.16 4.07
N ILE A 292 -3.01 21.43 5.04
CA ILE A 292 -3.57 21.34 6.39
C ILE A 292 -2.46 21.65 7.37
N ALA A 293 -2.67 22.59 8.28
CA ALA A 293 -1.75 22.89 9.36
C ALA A 293 -2.39 22.56 10.71
N VAL A 294 -1.72 21.72 11.51
CA VAL A 294 -2.13 21.31 12.86
C VAL A 294 -1.15 21.91 13.86
N ASN A 295 -1.66 22.75 14.74
CA ASN A 295 -0.90 23.39 15.81
C ASN A 295 -1.28 22.76 17.14
N PHE A 296 -0.29 22.21 17.85
CA PHE A 296 -0.48 21.60 19.17
C PHE A 296 -0.53 22.63 20.32
N GLY A 297 -0.40 23.93 20.03
CA GLY A 297 -0.53 25.00 21.04
C GLY A 297 0.64 25.12 21.99
N SER A 298 1.71 24.38 21.77
CA SER A 298 2.86 24.31 22.68
C SER A 298 4.16 24.67 21.92
N VAL A 299 5.07 23.74 21.70
CA VAL A 299 6.36 23.99 21.04
C VAL A 299 6.18 23.94 19.53
N PRO A 300 6.43 25.04 18.76
CA PRO A 300 6.18 25.10 17.32
C PRO A 300 6.87 24.01 16.49
N THR A 301 8.00 23.47 16.97
CA THR A 301 8.76 22.38 16.31
C THR A 301 7.93 21.11 16.11
N PHE A 302 6.87 20.90 16.92
CA PHE A 302 6.00 19.73 16.82
C PHE A 302 4.71 20.00 16.04
N ASN A 303 4.48 21.25 15.62
CA ASN A 303 3.39 21.55 14.71
C ASN A 303 3.60 20.87 13.37
N THR A 304 2.53 20.45 12.73
CA THR A 304 2.60 19.65 11.51
C THR A 304 1.85 20.29 10.36
N VAL A 305 2.33 20.00 9.16
CA VAL A 305 1.68 20.38 7.92
C VAL A 305 1.49 19.12 7.08
N TYR A 306 0.33 19.00 6.46
CA TYR A 306 0.03 17.93 5.52
C TYR A 306 -0.29 18.52 4.17
N LYS A 307 0.24 17.89 3.12
CA LYS A 307 -0.10 18.22 1.73
C LYS A 307 -0.81 17.06 1.09
N TYR A 308 -2.00 17.30 0.59
CA TYR A 308 -2.77 16.30 -0.14
C TYR A 308 -2.10 15.97 -1.47
N ASP A 309 -1.88 14.70 -1.67
CA ASP A 309 -1.42 14.13 -2.93
C ASP A 309 -2.61 13.41 -3.59
N ALA A 310 -3.15 14.01 -4.64
CA ALA A 310 -4.34 13.52 -5.31
C ALA A 310 -4.10 12.21 -6.08
N ASP A 311 -2.86 11.94 -6.52
CA ASP A 311 -2.52 10.74 -7.27
C ASP A 311 -2.53 9.49 -6.37
N SER A 312 -1.99 9.62 -5.17
CA SER A 312 -1.95 8.54 -4.17
C SER A 312 -3.13 8.57 -3.20
N ASN A 313 -3.96 9.61 -3.23
CA ASN A 313 -5.03 9.85 -2.25
C ASN A 313 -4.52 9.81 -0.80
N THR A 314 -3.39 10.46 -0.53
CA THR A 314 -2.74 10.51 0.79
C THR A 314 -2.33 11.93 1.16
N TYR A 315 -1.94 12.12 2.41
CA TYR A 315 -1.53 13.41 2.96
C TYR A 315 -0.06 13.36 3.40
N LYS A 316 0.86 13.89 2.58
CA LYS A 316 2.30 13.94 2.89
C LYS A 316 2.55 14.82 4.12
N ARG A 317 3.04 14.19 5.19
CA ARG A 317 3.25 14.83 6.49
C ARG A 317 4.64 15.45 6.59
N SER A 318 4.68 16.71 7.03
CA SER A 318 5.91 17.44 7.37
C SER A 318 5.73 18.16 8.70
N TYR A 319 6.83 18.59 9.32
CA TYR A 319 6.80 19.50 10.45
C TYR A 319 6.64 20.94 9.97
N ALA A 320 6.16 21.85 10.83
CA ALA A 320 5.99 23.25 10.47
C ALA A 320 7.31 23.97 10.10
N SER A 321 8.45 23.40 10.46
CA SER A 321 9.77 23.82 10.02
C SER A 321 10.01 23.62 8.51
N GLY A 322 9.18 22.84 7.82
CA GLY A 322 9.37 22.38 6.45
C GLY A 322 10.12 21.06 6.33
N GLU A 323 10.58 20.48 7.43
CA GLU A 323 11.21 19.17 7.46
C GLU A 323 10.18 18.07 7.17
N GLU A 324 10.45 17.23 6.18
CA GLU A 324 9.61 16.05 5.87
C GLU A 324 9.67 15.04 7.02
N HIS A 325 8.54 14.46 7.37
CA HIS A 325 8.50 13.37 8.34
C HIS A 325 8.88 12.07 7.64
N LEU A 326 10.17 11.77 7.61
CA LEU A 326 10.72 10.57 6.98
C LEU A 326 10.79 9.40 7.96
N VAL A 327 10.80 8.18 7.43
CA VAL A 327 10.98 6.94 8.19
C VAL A 327 12.05 6.07 7.54
N TYR A 328 12.72 5.24 8.36
CA TYR A 328 13.50 4.12 7.85
C TYR A 328 12.55 2.97 7.49
N ASP A 329 12.77 2.39 6.31
CA ASP A 329 12.05 1.20 5.85
C ASP A 329 13.00 0.00 5.87
N CYS A 330 12.80 -0.88 6.83
CA CYS A 330 13.60 -2.08 7.00
C CYS A 330 12.92 -3.35 6.44
N SER A 331 11.86 -3.21 5.66
CA SER A 331 11.14 -4.36 5.08
C SER A 331 12.02 -5.21 4.17
N GLY A 332 12.97 -4.58 3.46
CA GLY A 332 13.94 -5.27 2.60
C GLY A 332 15.25 -5.68 3.28
N SER A 333 15.42 -5.49 4.59
CA SER A 333 16.65 -5.85 5.31
C SER A 333 16.79 -7.36 5.42
N GLU A 334 18.01 -7.88 5.18
CA GLU A 334 18.33 -9.30 5.40
C GLU A 334 18.59 -9.62 6.88
N LYS A 335 18.87 -8.61 7.70
CA LYS A 335 19.14 -8.77 9.13
C LYS A 335 17.86 -8.81 9.93
N SER A 336 17.79 -9.70 10.92
CA SER A 336 16.65 -9.81 11.85
C SER A 336 16.57 -8.63 12.82
N GLU A 337 17.73 -8.09 13.22
CA GLU A 337 17.87 -6.96 14.14
C GLU A 337 18.75 -5.88 13.49
N PRO A 338 18.30 -5.21 12.43
CA PRO A 338 19.10 -4.22 11.72
C PRO A 338 19.31 -2.95 12.55
N SER A 339 20.41 -2.27 12.27
CA SER A 339 20.62 -0.88 12.66
C SER A 339 20.05 0.02 11.56
N PRO A 340 18.91 0.71 11.74
CA PRO A 340 18.19 1.38 10.65
C PRO A 340 19.06 2.36 9.85
N LYS A 341 19.90 3.14 10.53
CA LYS A 341 20.78 4.11 9.88
C LYS A 341 21.84 3.46 8.99
N GLN A 342 22.26 2.24 9.31
CA GLN A 342 23.33 1.52 8.60
C GLN A 342 22.80 0.51 7.60
N ASP A 343 21.68 -0.12 7.92
CA ASP A 343 21.17 -1.33 7.24
C ASP A 343 19.90 -1.10 6.44
N CYS A 344 19.14 -0.01 6.72
CA CYS A 344 17.91 0.34 6.02
C CYS A 344 18.05 1.70 5.33
N GLY A 345 17.35 1.89 4.23
CA GLY A 345 17.25 3.19 3.58
C GLY A 345 16.21 4.10 4.23
N ILE A 346 16.38 5.42 4.10
CA ILE A 346 15.27 6.35 4.30
C ILE A 346 14.34 6.17 3.10
N ALA A 347 13.20 5.54 3.33
CA ALA A 347 12.39 5.10 2.22
C ALA A 347 11.29 6.07 1.86
N LYS A 348 10.56 6.57 2.83
CA LYS A 348 9.30 7.24 2.56
C LYS A 348 9.03 8.36 3.54
N GLN A 349 8.36 9.40 3.03
CA GLN A 349 7.66 10.37 3.85
C GLN A 349 6.38 9.73 4.39
N ILE A 350 6.06 9.96 5.65
CA ILE A 350 4.76 9.57 6.24
C ILE A 350 3.65 10.23 5.45
N ALA A 351 2.69 9.42 5.00
CA ALA A 351 1.58 9.87 4.15
C ALA A 351 0.29 9.09 4.48
N PRO A 352 -0.40 9.41 5.59
CA PRO A 352 -1.67 8.76 5.92
C PRO A 352 -2.75 9.01 4.87
N SER A 353 -3.67 8.08 4.70
CA SER A 353 -4.84 8.22 3.82
C SER A 353 -5.97 9.04 4.44
N ALA A 354 -5.98 9.15 5.78
CA ALA A 354 -6.92 9.98 6.50
C ALA A 354 -6.27 10.62 7.72
N ILE A 355 -6.71 11.84 8.05
CA ILE A 355 -6.28 12.58 9.23
C ILE A 355 -7.52 12.94 10.02
N ALA A 356 -7.51 12.66 11.33
CA ALA A 356 -8.51 13.16 12.26
C ALA A 356 -7.83 14.09 13.28
N VAL A 357 -8.37 15.25 13.49
CA VAL A 357 -7.91 16.16 14.55
C VAL A 357 -9.00 16.27 15.59
N MET A 358 -8.66 15.90 16.84
CA MET A 358 -9.55 15.98 18.01
C MET A 358 -9.16 17.19 18.85
N MET A 359 -10.11 18.10 19.10
CA MET A 359 -9.97 19.14 20.12
C MET A 359 -10.26 18.50 21.47
N VAL A 360 -9.28 18.52 22.39
CA VAL A 360 -9.36 17.85 23.70
C VAL A 360 -9.09 18.80 24.85
N ASP A 361 -9.64 18.51 26.02
CA ASP A 361 -9.25 19.19 27.24
C ASP A 361 -7.89 18.65 27.69
N GLU A 362 -6.91 19.50 27.60
CA GLU A 362 -5.52 19.22 27.96
C GLU A 362 -5.04 20.26 28.96
N ARG A 363 -4.24 19.85 29.93
CA ARG A 363 -3.59 20.71 30.89
C ARG A 363 -2.27 20.11 31.35
N LEU A 364 -1.37 20.98 31.81
CA LEU A 364 -0.19 20.55 32.57
C LEU A 364 -0.59 19.86 33.86
N ASP A 365 0.12 18.82 34.23
CA ASP A 365 0.02 18.21 35.56
C ASP A 365 0.66 19.09 36.63
N SER A 366 0.47 18.71 37.88
CA SER A 366 1.00 19.39 39.08
C SER A 366 2.53 19.46 39.11
N ASP A 367 3.23 18.60 38.38
CA ASP A 367 4.69 18.62 38.26
C ASP A 367 5.20 19.63 37.20
N ASN A 368 4.31 20.32 36.49
CA ASN A 368 4.61 21.28 35.42
C ASN A 368 5.45 20.70 34.27
N TYR A 369 5.41 19.40 34.09
CA TYR A 369 6.19 18.70 33.07
C TYR A 369 5.34 17.73 32.22
N HIS A 370 4.53 16.89 32.89
CA HIS A 370 3.63 15.99 32.22
C HIS A 370 2.31 16.68 31.84
N HIS A 371 1.63 16.12 30.87
CA HIS A 371 0.34 16.59 30.39
C HIS A 371 -0.75 15.57 30.74
N ILE A 372 -1.90 16.06 31.12
CA ILE A 372 -3.12 15.29 31.38
C ILE A 372 -4.10 15.63 30.27
N ILE A 373 -4.63 14.61 29.61
CA ILE A 373 -5.61 14.74 28.54
C ILE A 373 -6.89 14.03 28.97
N GLN A 374 -8.02 14.71 28.84
CA GLN A 374 -9.32 14.10 29.04
C GLN A 374 -9.68 13.25 27.83
N THR A 375 -9.69 11.94 27.99
CA THR A 375 -9.90 10.98 26.92
C THR A 375 -11.35 10.54 26.77
N ILE A 376 -12.13 10.58 27.85
CA ILE A 376 -13.55 10.23 27.89
C ILE A 376 -14.38 11.50 27.84
N GLY A 377 -15.30 11.60 26.88
CA GLY A 377 -16.10 12.79 26.65
C GLY A 377 -16.44 12.99 25.20
N THR A 378 -16.59 14.23 24.81
CA THR A 378 -16.85 14.65 23.42
C THR A 378 -16.16 15.99 23.17
N GLY A 379 -15.83 16.26 21.92
CA GLY A 379 -15.26 17.52 21.50
C GLY A 379 -15.39 17.73 19.98
N VAL A 380 -14.94 18.88 19.50
CA VAL A 380 -14.90 19.17 18.07
C VAL A 380 -13.86 18.25 17.39
N ALA A 381 -14.20 17.79 16.20
CA ALA A 381 -13.28 17.05 15.34
C ALA A 381 -13.27 17.60 13.91
N TYR A 382 -12.13 17.45 13.26
CA TYR A 382 -11.96 17.67 11.81
C TYR A 382 -11.40 16.40 11.20
N VAL A 383 -12.06 15.90 10.16
CA VAL A 383 -11.59 14.71 9.43
C VAL A 383 -11.25 15.12 8.01
N PHE A 384 -10.00 14.86 7.61
CA PHE A 384 -9.48 15.11 6.27
C PHE A 384 -9.25 13.79 5.57
N GLN A 385 -9.90 13.57 4.45
CA GLN A 385 -9.74 12.41 3.59
C GLN A 385 -10.26 12.72 2.19
N ASN A 386 -9.74 12.07 1.18
CA ASN A 386 -10.18 12.23 -0.22
C ASN A 386 -10.12 13.69 -0.73
N GLY A 387 -9.16 14.48 -0.24
CA GLY A 387 -9.06 15.90 -0.58
C GLY A 387 -10.16 16.79 0.00
N THR A 388 -10.94 16.30 0.95
CA THR A 388 -12.04 17.05 1.59
C THR A 388 -11.85 17.18 3.10
N VAL A 389 -12.64 18.04 3.71
CA VAL A 389 -12.74 18.16 5.18
C VAL A 389 -14.18 17.95 5.63
N THR A 390 -14.35 17.14 6.68
CA THR A 390 -15.59 17.02 7.42
C THR A 390 -15.37 17.57 8.82
N LYS A 391 -16.04 18.65 9.16
CA LYS A 391 -16.13 19.15 10.54
C LYS A 391 -17.25 18.40 11.26
N GLY A 392 -17.01 18.06 12.52
CA GLY A 392 -17.98 17.32 13.32
C GLY A 392 -17.52 17.17 14.76
N THR A 393 -17.77 16.01 15.35
CA THR A 393 -17.43 15.72 16.74
C THR A 393 -16.73 14.38 16.89
N TRP A 394 -15.87 14.28 17.91
CA TRP A 394 -15.44 13.00 18.45
C TRP A 394 -16.21 12.72 19.75
N LYS A 395 -16.43 11.45 20.06
CA LYS A 395 -17.06 10.98 21.30
C LYS A 395 -16.44 9.68 21.76
N LYS A 396 -16.04 9.60 23.02
CA LYS A 396 -15.61 8.36 23.71
C LYS A 396 -16.37 8.25 25.02
N THR A 397 -17.07 7.16 25.23
CA THR A 397 -18.01 7.00 26.37
C THR A 397 -17.42 6.26 27.56
N ALA A 398 -16.38 5.46 27.34
CA ALA A 398 -15.70 4.66 28.37
C ALA A 398 -14.27 4.31 27.90
N LYS A 399 -13.43 3.84 28.83
CA LYS A 399 -12.04 3.42 28.51
C LYS A 399 -11.99 2.38 27.39
N ASN A 400 -12.84 1.36 27.48
CA ASN A 400 -12.91 0.26 26.51
C ASN A 400 -13.82 0.53 25.29
N ALA A 401 -14.48 1.70 25.19
CA ALA A 401 -15.26 2.08 24.04
C ALA A 401 -14.37 2.77 23.01
N GLN A 402 -14.50 2.42 21.73
CA GLN A 402 -13.79 3.12 20.66
C GLN A 402 -14.28 4.58 20.53
N ILE A 403 -13.41 5.45 20.05
CA ILE A 403 -13.77 6.83 19.70
C ILE A 403 -14.69 6.76 18.47
N ILE A 404 -15.76 7.51 18.51
CA ILE A 404 -16.68 7.69 17.37
C ILE A 404 -16.48 9.09 16.82
N PHE A 405 -16.20 9.20 15.54
CA PHE A 405 -16.20 10.45 14.78
C PHE A 405 -17.51 10.58 14.03
N SER A 406 -18.17 11.72 14.14
CA SER A 406 -19.43 12.00 13.47
C SER A 406 -19.39 13.36 12.79
N ASP A 407 -20.12 13.51 11.69
CA ASP A 407 -20.32 14.80 11.04
C ASP A 407 -21.26 15.72 11.86
N GLU A 408 -21.54 16.94 11.35
CA GLU A 408 -22.44 17.90 12.02
C GLU A 408 -23.90 17.42 12.05
N GLN A 409 -24.29 16.44 11.24
CA GLN A 409 -25.59 15.80 11.21
C GLN A 409 -25.70 14.60 12.15
N GLY A 410 -24.54 14.18 12.75
CA GLY A 410 -24.46 13.02 13.63
C GLY A 410 -24.23 11.68 12.94
N ASN A 411 -23.98 11.67 11.61
CA ASN A 411 -23.64 10.44 10.90
C ASN A 411 -22.21 10.03 11.26
N ILE A 412 -21.99 8.73 11.50
CA ILE A 412 -20.66 8.18 11.78
C ILE A 412 -19.80 8.28 10.53
N ILE A 413 -18.57 8.77 10.69
CA ILE A 413 -17.58 8.89 9.61
C ILE A 413 -16.84 7.57 9.45
N SER A 414 -16.89 6.97 8.26
CA SER A 414 -16.03 5.86 7.85
C SER A 414 -14.77 6.41 7.19
N PHE A 415 -13.60 5.84 7.53
CA PHE A 415 -12.31 6.32 7.06
C PHE A 415 -11.87 5.61 5.78
N THR A 416 -11.21 6.37 4.89
CA THR A 416 -10.53 5.85 3.71
C THR A 416 -9.53 4.75 4.11
N PRO A 417 -9.45 3.63 3.34
CA PRO A 417 -8.48 2.57 3.59
C PRO A 417 -7.04 3.07 3.63
N GLY A 418 -6.25 2.51 4.53
CA GLY A 418 -4.85 2.87 4.77
C GLY A 418 -4.60 3.38 6.19
N GLN A 419 -3.48 4.10 6.39
CA GLN A 419 -3.10 4.65 7.68
C GLN A 419 -4.03 5.80 8.08
N LEU A 420 -4.54 5.76 9.32
CA LEU A 420 -5.27 6.83 9.96
C LEU A 420 -4.38 7.54 10.99
N TRP A 421 -4.18 8.86 10.83
CA TRP A 421 -3.44 9.69 11.78
C TRP A 421 -4.40 10.54 12.61
N ILE A 422 -4.36 10.38 13.93
CA ILE A 422 -5.25 11.07 14.85
C ILE A 422 -4.42 12.01 15.73
N SER A 423 -4.57 13.32 15.54
CA SER A 423 -3.92 14.34 16.34
C SER A 423 -4.87 14.84 17.42
N ALA A 424 -4.53 14.64 18.69
CA ALA A 424 -5.25 15.22 19.82
C ALA A 424 -4.59 16.55 20.21
N ILE A 425 -5.27 17.66 19.97
CA ILE A 425 -4.75 19.00 20.23
C ILE A 425 -5.56 19.71 21.30
N PRO A 426 -4.93 20.56 22.11
CA PRO A 426 -5.62 21.29 23.18
C PRO A 426 -6.75 22.19 22.67
N ASN A 427 -7.88 22.21 23.36
CA ASN A 427 -8.96 23.18 23.14
C ASN A 427 -8.46 24.62 23.28
N TYR A 428 -7.48 24.85 24.15
CA TYR A 428 -6.86 26.15 24.39
C TYR A 428 -5.43 26.17 23.80
N GLY A 429 -5.22 27.04 22.84
CA GLY A 429 -3.91 27.19 22.17
C GLY A 429 -3.69 26.31 20.96
N GLY A 430 -4.38 25.17 20.84
CA GLY A 430 -4.37 24.34 19.64
C GLY A 430 -5.20 24.94 18.51
N SER A 431 -4.85 24.64 17.27
CA SER A 431 -5.62 25.11 16.11
C SER A 431 -5.40 24.24 14.86
N VAL A 432 -6.40 24.26 13.98
CA VAL A 432 -6.35 23.64 12.64
C VAL A 432 -6.61 24.73 11.62
N LYS A 433 -5.82 24.73 10.56
CA LYS A 433 -6.03 25.60 9.37
C LYS A 433 -6.00 24.72 8.11
N TYR A 434 -6.85 25.02 7.16
CA TYR A 434 -6.94 24.31 5.89
C TYR A 434 -7.55 25.19 4.81
#